data_efdcc3b72a3dc4be7e626b511e66823d
#
_entry.id   efdcc3b72a3dc4be7e626b511e66823d
#
_cell.length_a   1.000
_cell.length_b   1.000
_cell.length_c   1.000
_cell.angle_alpha   90.00
_cell.angle_beta   90.00
_cell.angle_gamma   90.00
#
_symmetry.space_group_name_H-M   'P 1'
#
loop_
_entity.id
_entity.type
_entity.pdbx_description
1 polymer ?
#
loop_
_entity_poly.entity_id
_entity_poly.type
_entity_poly.pdbx_seq_one_letter_code
_entity_poly.pdbx_strand_id
1 'polypeptide(L)'
;MDTQTSPLALLNDPSLLKTDALIAGEWTRGASRFDVNDPATGKKLVDVANLTRADAAEAIAAANKALAAWRGKTGKERSIVLRKWFDLLIANTEDLGRLMTAEQGKPFAEEIGRAHV
;
A
#
# COMPACT_ATOMS: atom_id res chain seq x y z
N MET A 1 12.62 11.69 -26.90
CA MET A 1 11.62 10.65 -26.55
C MET A 1 12.11 9.91 -25.32
N ASP A 2 11.33 9.95 -24.29
CA ASP A 2 11.70 9.28 -23.06
C ASP A 2 11.36 7.79 -23.15
N THR A 3 12.39 6.94 -23.09
CA THR A 3 12.25 5.49 -23.22
C THR A 3 12.22 4.79 -21.86
N GLN A 4 12.29 5.56 -20.76
CA GLN A 4 12.24 4.98 -19.43
C GLN A 4 10.86 4.42 -19.13
N THR A 5 10.82 3.11 -18.93
CA THR A 5 9.62 2.41 -18.47
C THR A 5 9.42 2.69 -16.98
N SER A 6 8.20 3.06 -16.59
CA SER A 6 7.85 3.21 -15.19
C SER A 6 8.14 1.92 -14.42
N PRO A 7 8.71 1.97 -13.21
CA PRO A 7 8.86 0.80 -12.35
C PRO A 7 7.56 0.02 -12.14
N LEU A 8 6.41 0.71 -12.22
CA LEU A 8 5.09 0.06 -12.08
C LEU A 8 4.80 -0.92 -13.21
N ALA A 9 5.37 -0.72 -14.41
CA ALA A 9 5.20 -1.63 -15.53
C ALA A 9 5.96 -2.94 -15.33
N LEU A 10 6.87 -3.01 -14.37
CA LEU A 10 7.69 -4.18 -14.08
C LEU A 10 7.11 -5.09 -12.98
N LEU A 11 5.96 -4.75 -12.44
CA LEU A 11 5.32 -5.56 -11.39
C LEU A 11 4.98 -6.95 -11.91
N ASN A 12 5.35 -7.98 -11.14
CA ASN A 12 4.96 -9.36 -11.43
C ASN A 12 3.47 -9.56 -11.22
N ASP A 13 2.92 -8.88 -10.21
CA ASP A 13 1.49 -8.88 -9.88
C ASP A 13 0.96 -7.46 -9.86
N PRO A 14 0.41 -6.96 -10.98
CA PRO A 14 -0.12 -5.60 -11.05
C PRO A 14 -1.27 -5.33 -10.07
N SER A 15 -1.94 -6.37 -9.57
CA SER A 15 -3.03 -6.20 -8.62
C SER A 15 -2.56 -5.70 -7.25
N LEU A 16 -1.27 -5.73 -6.96
CA LEU A 16 -0.70 -5.17 -5.74
C LEU A 16 -0.73 -3.64 -5.73
N LEU A 17 -0.82 -3.01 -6.90
CA LEU A 17 -0.97 -1.56 -6.98
C LEU A 17 -2.39 -1.18 -6.60
N LYS A 18 -2.55 -0.60 -5.42
CA LYS A 18 -3.84 -0.13 -4.92
C LYS A 18 -3.85 1.39 -4.90
N THR A 19 -4.88 1.96 -5.49
CA THR A 19 -5.04 3.41 -5.61
C THR A 19 -6.22 3.95 -4.81
N ASP A 20 -7.04 3.07 -4.28
CA ASP A 20 -8.15 3.41 -3.41
C ASP A 20 -7.74 3.26 -1.93
N ALA A 21 -8.53 3.82 -1.03
CA ALA A 21 -8.31 3.68 0.40
C ALA A 21 -8.98 2.40 0.93
N LEU A 22 -8.35 1.75 1.90
CA LEU A 22 -8.91 0.59 2.58
C LEU A 22 -9.52 1.04 3.90
N ILE A 23 -10.85 0.95 4.02
CA ILE A 23 -11.59 1.32 5.23
C ILE A 23 -12.55 0.19 5.57
N ALA A 24 -12.50 -0.30 6.80
CA ALA A 24 -13.37 -1.38 7.28
C ALA A 24 -13.32 -2.63 6.38
N GLY A 25 -12.16 -2.94 5.83
CA GLY A 25 -11.97 -4.11 4.95
C GLY A 25 -12.45 -3.91 3.52
N GLU A 26 -12.91 -2.72 3.14
CA GLU A 26 -13.41 -2.42 1.81
C GLU A 26 -12.61 -1.31 1.14
N TRP A 27 -12.44 -1.41 -0.19
CA TRP A 27 -11.75 -0.41 -0.97
C TRP A 27 -12.69 0.74 -1.29
N THR A 28 -12.28 1.97 -0.95
CA THR A 28 -13.08 3.19 -1.12
C THR A 28 -12.39 4.12 -2.09
N ARG A 29 -13.09 4.45 -3.19
CA ARG A 29 -12.57 5.32 -4.24
C ARG A 29 -12.42 6.78 -3.80
N GLY A 30 -13.30 7.25 -2.92
CA GLY A 30 -13.39 8.66 -2.55
C GLY A 30 -14.14 9.50 -3.58
N ALA A 31 -14.47 10.74 -3.19
CA ALA A 31 -15.17 11.70 -4.07
C ALA A 31 -14.22 12.38 -5.06
N SER A 32 -12.95 12.49 -4.74
CA SER A 32 -11.92 13.08 -5.60
C SER A 32 -10.62 12.28 -5.54
N ARG A 33 -9.71 12.61 -6.45
CA ARG A 33 -8.43 11.93 -6.57
C ARG A 33 -7.32 12.96 -6.79
N PHE A 34 -6.08 12.58 -6.53
CA PHE A 34 -4.92 13.42 -6.86
C PHE A 34 -3.82 12.58 -7.49
N ASP A 35 -2.97 13.25 -8.26
CA ASP A 35 -1.89 12.57 -8.97
C ASP A 35 -0.70 12.30 -8.09
N VAL A 36 -0.11 11.13 -8.25
CA VAL A 36 1.19 10.77 -7.66
C VAL A 36 2.21 10.71 -8.80
N ASN A 37 3.28 11.47 -8.65
CA ASN A 37 4.31 11.60 -9.68
C ASN A 37 5.58 10.87 -9.26
N ASP A 38 6.28 10.33 -10.27
CA ASP A 38 7.60 9.75 -10.09
C ASP A 38 8.60 10.88 -9.79
N PRO A 39 9.27 10.90 -8.63
CA PRO A 39 10.21 11.96 -8.29
C PRO A 39 11.45 11.99 -9.19
N ALA A 40 11.80 10.89 -9.84
CA ALA A 40 12.94 10.84 -10.75
C ALA A 40 12.65 11.47 -12.11
N THR A 41 11.43 11.35 -12.61
CA THR A 41 11.06 11.81 -13.97
C THR A 41 10.07 12.97 -13.96
N GLY A 42 9.37 13.19 -12.87
CA GLY A 42 8.24 14.14 -12.77
C GLY A 42 6.96 13.66 -13.46
N LYS A 43 6.96 12.48 -14.06
CA LYS A 43 5.80 11.93 -14.76
C LYS A 43 4.79 11.34 -13.79
N LYS A 44 3.52 11.45 -14.15
CA LYS A 44 2.44 10.82 -13.40
C LYS A 44 2.60 9.31 -13.39
N LEU A 45 2.54 8.72 -12.19
CA LEU A 45 2.48 7.27 -12.01
C LEU A 45 1.04 6.80 -12.04
N VAL A 46 0.24 7.30 -11.13
CA VAL A 46 -1.18 6.96 -10.94
C VAL A 46 -1.87 8.14 -10.27
N ASP A 47 -3.20 8.13 -10.23
CA ASP A 47 -3.96 8.93 -9.29
C ASP A 47 -4.44 8.05 -8.13
N VAL A 48 -4.61 8.65 -6.96
CA VAL A 48 -5.04 7.94 -5.75
C VAL A 48 -6.21 8.67 -5.11
N ALA A 49 -6.94 7.97 -4.25
CA ALA A 49 -8.08 8.52 -3.54
C ALA A 49 -7.67 9.72 -2.69
N ASN A 50 -8.41 10.81 -2.83
CA ASN A 50 -8.28 12.01 -2.00
C ASN A 50 -9.48 12.06 -1.05
N LEU A 51 -9.29 11.55 0.16
CA LEU A 51 -10.36 11.43 1.13
C LEU A 51 -10.56 12.70 1.94
N THR A 52 -11.76 12.87 2.44
CA THR A 52 -12.15 14.01 3.25
C THR A 52 -11.91 13.76 4.74
N ARG A 53 -12.06 14.82 5.55
CA ARG A 53 -12.04 14.71 7.00
C ARG A 53 -13.13 13.76 7.51
N ALA A 54 -14.30 13.77 6.88
CA ALA A 54 -15.39 12.86 7.24
C ALA A 54 -15.02 11.39 6.99
N ASP A 55 -14.34 11.12 5.86
CA ASP A 55 -13.84 9.78 5.55
C ASP A 55 -12.79 9.31 6.56
N ALA A 56 -11.91 10.21 6.99
CA ALA A 56 -10.93 9.92 8.04
C ALA A 56 -11.59 9.58 9.36
N ALA A 57 -12.66 10.30 9.73
CA ALA A 57 -13.43 10.00 10.93
C ALA A 57 -14.09 8.62 10.87
N GLU A 58 -14.63 8.24 9.71
CA GLU A 58 -15.16 6.90 9.47
C GLU A 58 -14.08 5.81 9.62
N ALA A 59 -12.91 6.04 9.07
CA ALA A 59 -11.79 5.11 9.18
C ALA A 59 -11.38 4.88 10.63
N ILE A 60 -11.30 5.96 11.42
CA ILE A 60 -10.97 5.89 12.85
C ILE A 60 -12.06 5.14 13.61
N ALA A 61 -13.33 5.42 13.34
CA ALA A 61 -14.45 4.73 13.99
C ALA A 61 -14.44 3.23 13.66
N ALA A 62 -14.17 2.86 12.42
CA ALA A 62 -14.06 1.48 11.99
C ALA A 62 -12.91 0.75 12.70
N ALA A 63 -11.75 1.39 12.80
CA ALA A 63 -10.58 0.84 13.48
C ALA A 63 -10.86 0.65 14.98
N ASN A 64 -11.49 1.63 15.61
CA ASN A 64 -11.86 1.56 17.02
C ASN A 64 -12.85 0.43 17.29
N LYS A 65 -13.83 0.24 16.41
CA LYS A 65 -14.80 -0.86 16.49
C LYS A 65 -14.10 -2.22 16.33
N ALA A 66 -13.17 -2.34 15.41
CA ALA A 66 -12.45 -3.58 15.15
C ALA A 66 -11.52 -3.98 16.29
N LEU A 67 -11.06 -3.01 17.08
CA LEU A 67 -10.12 -3.24 18.18
C LEU A 67 -10.66 -4.23 19.21
N ALA A 68 -11.96 -4.19 19.52
CA ALA A 68 -12.56 -5.07 20.52
C ALA A 68 -12.40 -6.55 20.16
N ALA A 69 -12.68 -6.92 18.91
CA ALA A 69 -12.52 -8.29 18.44
C ALA A 69 -11.06 -8.72 18.38
N TRP A 70 -10.19 -7.83 17.90
CA TRP A 70 -8.75 -8.09 17.81
C TRP A 70 -8.14 -8.27 19.20
N ARG A 71 -8.47 -7.39 20.13
CA ARG A 71 -7.98 -7.46 21.52
C ARG A 71 -8.45 -8.72 22.23
N GLY A 72 -9.65 -9.21 21.88
CA GLY A 72 -10.20 -10.44 22.45
C GLY A 72 -9.55 -11.72 21.98
N LYS A 73 -8.74 -11.67 20.91
CA LYS A 73 -8.00 -12.82 20.42
C LYS A 73 -6.82 -13.15 21.35
N THR A 74 -6.46 -14.42 21.42
CA THR A 74 -5.24 -14.85 22.14
C THR A 74 -4.00 -14.35 21.41
N GLY A 75 -2.87 -14.29 22.12
CA GLY A 75 -1.58 -13.96 21.51
C GLY A 75 -1.25 -14.89 20.34
N LYS A 76 -1.56 -16.19 20.48
CA LYS A 76 -1.35 -17.18 19.42
C LYS A 76 -2.20 -16.89 18.19
N GLU A 77 -3.48 -16.58 18.35
CA GLU A 77 -4.38 -16.26 17.25
C GLU A 77 -3.92 -15.02 16.50
N ARG A 78 -3.52 -13.95 17.22
CA ARG A 78 -2.96 -12.74 16.61
C ARG A 78 -1.66 -13.04 15.87
N SER A 79 -0.80 -13.86 16.45
CA SER A 79 0.47 -14.29 15.86
C SER A 79 0.25 -15.01 14.52
N ILE A 80 -0.76 -15.86 14.42
CA ILE A 80 -1.09 -16.56 13.17
C ILE A 80 -1.44 -15.59 12.06
N VAL A 81 -2.27 -14.58 12.36
CA VAL A 81 -2.65 -13.56 11.37
C VAL A 81 -1.43 -12.76 10.90
N LEU A 82 -0.61 -12.30 11.87
CA LEU A 82 0.61 -11.52 11.56
C LEU A 82 1.63 -12.35 10.79
N ARG A 83 1.75 -13.65 11.07
CA ARG A 83 2.65 -14.53 10.33
C ARG A 83 2.21 -14.70 8.88
N LYS A 84 0.92 -14.83 8.63
CA LYS A 84 0.40 -14.86 7.26
C LYS A 84 0.73 -13.58 6.50
N TRP A 85 0.57 -12.44 7.15
CA TRP A 85 0.93 -11.15 6.55
C TRP A 85 2.43 -11.10 6.24
N PHE A 86 3.27 -11.50 7.18
CA PHE A 86 4.72 -11.59 6.97
C PHE A 86 5.07 -12.46 5.76
N ASP A 87 4.48 -13.64 5.65
CA ASP A 87 4.74 -14.55 4.52
C ASP A 87 4.35 -13.92 3.18
N LEU A 88 3.25 -13.18 3.13
CA LEU A 88 2.83 -12.42 1.94
C LEU A 88 3.81 -11.30 1.59
N LEU A 89 4.31 -10.57 2.58
CA LEU A 89 5.33 -9.53 2.37
C LEU A 89 6.60 -10.13 1.76
N ILE A 90 7.06 -11.25 2.30
CA ILE A 90 8.25 -11.95 1.78
C ILE A 90 8.01 -12.43 0.34
N ALA A 91 6.87 -13.04 0.07
CA ALA A 91 6.53 -13.54 -1.26
C ALA A 91 6.47 -12.44 -2.32
N ASN A 92 6.13 -11.22 -1.92
CA ASN A 92 5.96 -10.07 -2.83
C ASN A 92 7.04 -9.00 -2.67
N THR A 93 8.19 -9.35 -2.08
CA THR A 93 9.27 -8.41 -1.78
C THR A 93 9.71 -7.59 -2.99
N GLU A 94 9.90 -8.24 -4.14
CA GLU A 94 10.35 -7.54 -5.36
C GLU A 94 9.34 -6.50 -5.82
N ASP A 95 8.07 -6.87 -5.88
CA ASP A 95 7.01 -5.95 -6.31
C ASP A 95 6.84 -4.78 -5.33
N LEU A 96 6.88 -5.06 -4.04
CA LEU A 96 6.81 -4.01 -3.01
C LEU A 96 8.00 -3.06 -3.11
N GLY A 97 9.21 -3.59 -3.37
CA GLY A 97 10.40 -2.77 -3.60
C GLY A 97 10.23 -1.87 -4.83
N ARG A 98 9.66 -2.38 -5.92
CA ARG A 98 9.40 -1.60 -7.13
C ARG A 98 8.38 -0.49 -6.89
N LEU A 99 7.32 -0.77 -6.13
CA LEU A 99 6.35 0.26 -5.74
C LEU A 99 6.99 1.39 -4.95
N MET A 100 7.83 1.05 -3.97
CA MET A 100 8.53 2.05 -3.16
C MET A 100 9.52 2.86 -4.00
N THR A 101 10.26 2.21 -4.91
CA THR A 101 11.17 2.91 -5.82
C THR A 101 10.41 3.89 -6.71
N ALA A 102 9.27 3.49 -7.24
CA ALA A 102 8.44 4.35 -8.09
C ALA A 102 7.98 5.60 -7.34
N GLU A 103 7.54 5.44 -6.10
CA GLU A 103 7.00 6.55 -5.30
C GLU A 103 8.07 7.45 -4.69
N GLN A 104 9.17 6.88 -4.20
CA GLN A 104 10.21 7.61 -3.47
C GLN A 104 11.44 7.96 -4.30
N GLY A 105 11.64 7.29 -5.42
CA GLY A 105 12.81 7.50 -6.28
C GLY A 105 14.11 6.92 -5.75
N LYS A 106 14.06 6.12 -4.69
CA LYS A 106 15.25 5.47 -4.13
C LYS A 106 15.65 4.22 -4.92
N PRO A 107 16.95 3.83 -4.89
CA PRO A 107 17.39 2.62 -5.57
C PRO A 107 16.63 1.37 -5.08
N PHE A 108 16.30 0.50 -6.03
CA PHE A 108 15.56 -0.74 -5.78
C PHE A 108 16.20 -1.62 -4.71
N ALA A 109 17.54 -1.75 -4.72
CA ALA A 109 18.26 -2.55 -3.74
C ALA A 109 18.04 -2.08 -2.29
N GLU A 110 17.87 -0.77 -2.09
CA GLU A 110 17.59 -0.18 -0.78
C GLU A 110 16.14 -0.44 -0.35
N GLU A 111 15.20 -0.37 -1.29
CA GLU A 111 13.79 -0.58 -0.99
C GLU A 111 13.44 -2.06 -0.73
N ILE A 112 14.17 -2.99 -1.31
CA ILE A 112 14.03 -4.43 -0.97
C ILE A 112 14.24 -4.67 0.52
N GLY A 113 15.26 -4.02 1.13
CA GLY A 113 15.50 -4.14 2.56
C GLY A 113 14.32 -3.64 3.39
N ARG A 114 13.65 -2.59 2.95
CA ARG A 114 12.47 -2.03 3.63
C ARG A 114 11.24 -2.91 3.51
N ALA A 115 11.08 -3.59 2.40
CA ALA A 115 9.95 -4.48 2.18
C ALA A 115 9.93 -5.69 3.12
N HIS A 116 11.04 -5.98 3.77
CA HIS A 116 11.17 -7.07 4.73
C HIS A 116 10.80 -6.68 6.18
N VAL A 117 10.61 -5.41 6.46
CA VAL A 117 10.44 -4.91 7.84
C VAL A 117 8.98 -4.85 8.29
#